data_249e820c5765d2321f63d28a1a0775a6
#
_entry.id   249e820c5765d2321f63d28a1a0775a6
#
_cell.length_a   1.000
_cell.length_b   1.000
_cell.length_c   1.000
_cell.angle_alpha   90.00
_cell.angle_beta   90.00
_cell.angle_gamma   90.00
#
_symmetry.space_group_name_H-M   'P 1'
#
loop_
_entity.id
_entity.type
_entity.pdbx_description
1 polymer ?
#
loop_
_entity_poly.entity_id
_entity_poly.type
_entity_poly.pdbx_seq_one_letter_code
_entity_poly.pdbx_strand_id
1 'polypeptide(L)'
;MQMGMTLGLALNGYVPVSIFPRWNFIMCGMNQLVNHLDKISLMSKNEFKTKMIIRTSIGSKIPLHPHCQHIGDFTFAIKKMCPNLDIIRLDDPNIIFSSYKKALNRKDGKSTILVEYGDYYNAK
;
A
#
# COMPACT_ATOMS: atom_id res chain seq x y z
N MET A 1 -4.49 -4.13 -14.08
CA MET A 1 -3.43 -5.12 -14.36
C MET A 1 -2.37 -5.19 -13.26
N GLN A 2 -1.64 -4.11 -12.94
CA GLN A 2 -0.53 -4.11 -11.95
C GLN A 2 -0.88 -4.79 -10.62
N MET A 3 -1.96 -4.37 -9.95
CA MET A 3 -2.38 -4.94 -8.66
C MET A 3 -2.66 -6.45 -8.73
N GLY A 4 -3.33 -6.89 -9.80
CA GLY A 4 -3.62 -8.32 -10.00
C GLY A 4 -2.35 -9.16 -10.22
N MET A 5 -1.40 -8.66 -11.02
CA MET A 5 -0.11 -9.34 -11.21
C MET A 5 0.68 -9.43 -9.90
N THR A 6 0.71 -8.34 -9.15
CA THR A 6 1.39 -8.30 -7.85
C THR A 6 0.76 -9.28 -6.86
N LEU A 7 -0.57 -9.37 -6.84
CA LEU A 7 -1.29 -10.36 -6.03
C LEU A 7 -0.92 -11.80 -6.45
N GLY A 8 -0.87 -12.07 -7.75
CA GLY A 8 -0.47 -13.38 -8.26
C GLY A 8 0.96 -13.77 -7.86
N LEU A 9 1.90 -12.83 -7.87
CA LEU A 9 3.27 -13.04 -7.37
C LEU A 9 3.28 -13.37 -5.88
N ALA A 10 2.48 -12.64 -5.08
CA ALA A 10 2.38 -12.90 -3.63
C ALA A 10 1.81 -14.29 -3.34
N LEU A 11 0.82 -14.75 -4.10
CA LEU A 11 0.27 -16.11 -3.99
C LEU A 11 1.29 -17.20 -4.34
N ASN A 12 2.27 -16.89 -5.17
CA ASN A 12 3.38 -17.80 -5.51
C ASN A 12 4.57 -17.70 -4.55
N GLY A 13 4.40 -17.08 -3.38
CA GLY A 13 5.40 -17.05 -2.31
C GLY A 13 6.43 -15.91 -2.40
N TYR A 14 6.33 -15.04 -3.41
CA TYR A 14 7.16 -13.83 -3.46
C TYR A 14 6.65 -12.77 -2.47
N VAL A 15 7.50 -11.80 -2.18
CA VAL A 15 7.13 -10.59 -1.43
C VAL A 15 7.27 -9.38 -2.37
N PRO A 16 6.33 -9.19 -3.29
CA PRO A 16 6.43 -8.12 -4.27
C PRO A 16 6.18 -6.76 -3.65
N VAL A 17 6.82 -5.75 -4.21
CA VAL A 17 6.57 -4.33 -3.90
C VAL A 17 5.87 -3.70 -5.09
N SER A 18 4.62 -3.30 -4.91
CA SER A 18 3.84 -2.62 -5.94
C SER A 18 3.83 -1.11 -5.69
N ILE A 19 4.29 -0.34 -6.65
CA ILE A 19 4.44 1.11 -6.51
C ILE A 19 3.35 1.83 -7.28
N PHE A 20 2.57 2.63 -6.56
CA PHE A 20 1.60 3.58 -7.12
C PHE A 20 2.06 4.99 -6.73
N PRO A 21 2.39 5.86 -7.68
CA PRO A 21 3.00 7.17 -7.36
C PRO A 21 2.10 8.08 -6.50
N ARG A 22 0.79 7.86 -6.53
CA ARG A 22 -0.21 8.58 -5.72
C ARG A 22 -1.39 7.67 -5.39
N TRP A 23 -2.11 7.96 -4.29
CA TRP A 23 -3.33 7.26 -3.91
C TRP A 23 -4.35 7.14 -5.06
N ASN A 24 -4.49 8.19 -5.85
CA ASN A 24 -5.45 8.24 -6.96
C ASN A 24 -5.24 7.12 -7.98
N PHE A 25 -4.01 6.68 -8.19
CA PHE A 25 -3.72 5.59 -9.13
C PHE A 25 -4.09 4.22 -8.57
N ILE A 26 -4.19 4.06 -7.24
CA ILE A 26 -4.69 2.83 -6.62
C ILE A 26 -6.18 2.64 -6.91
N MET A 27 -6.94 3.72 -7.15
CA MET A 27 -8.36 3.64 -7.50
C MET A 27 -8.63 2.74 -8.71
N CYS A 28 -7.71 2.68 -9.67
CA CYS A 28 -7.80 1.76 -10.81
C CYS A 28 -7.67 0.28 -10.41
N GLY A 29 -7.18 0.00 -9.22
CA GLY A 29 -6.99 -1.35 -8.66
C GLY A 29 -7.93 -1.68 -7.49
N MET A 30 -8.96 -0.88 -7.25
CA MET A 30 -9.82 -1.04 -6.07
C MET A 30 -10.48 -2.40 -5.97
N ASN A 31 -10.91 -2.98 -7.07
CA ASN A 31 -11.48 -4.32 -7.05
C ASN A 31 -10.47 -5.35 -6.52
N GLN A 32 -9.24 -5.32 -7.02
CA GLN A 32 -8.18 -6.22 -6.57
C GLN A 32 -7.76 -5.95 -5.12
N LEU A 33 -7.83 -4.70 -4.68
CA LEU A 33 -7.49 -4.33 -3.31
C LEU A 33 -8.57 -4.78 -2.32
N VAL A 34 -9.83 -4.40 -2.55
CA VAL A 34 -10.93 -4.59 -1.59
C VAL A 34 -11.50 -6.00 -1.64
N ASN A 35 -11.74 -6.52 -2.85
CA ASN A 35 -12.45 -7.79 -3.03
C ASN A 35 -11.51 -9.00 -3.07
N HIS A 36 -10.24 -8.79 -3.40
CA HIS A 36 -9.26 -9.89 -3.47
C HIS A 36 -8.23 -9.79 -2.35
N LEU A 37 -7.35 -8.79 -2.36
CA LEU A 37 -6.22 -8.74 -1.42
C LEU A 37 -6.67 -8.73 0.05
N ASP A 38 -7.67 -7.92 0.37
CA ASP A 38 -8.21 -7.84 1.74
C ASP A 38 -8.95 -9.10 2.18
N LYS A 39 -9.56 -9.85 1.25
CA LYS A 39 -10.47 -10.95 1.57
C LYS A 39 -9.87 -12.35 1.38
N ILE A 40 -8.79 -12.50 0.63
CA ILE A 40 -8.31 -13.82 0.20
C ILE A 40 -7.98 -14.75 1.36
N SER A 41 -7.38 -14.23 2.44
CA SER A 41 -7.08 -15.05 3.62
C SER A 41 -8.35 -15.52 4.33
N LEU A 42 -9.39 -14.69 4.37
CA LEU A 42 -10.68 -15.06 4.95
C LEU A 42 -11.37 -16.11 4.08
N MET A 43 -11.42 -15.90 2.76
CA MET A 43 -12.07 -16.81 1.82
C MET A 43 -11.40 -18.16 1.77
N SER A 44 -10.09 -18.21 1.92
CA SER A 44 -9.30 -19.46 1.93
C SER A 44 -9.10 -20.06 3.32
N LYS A 45 -9.78 -19.55 4.36
CA LYS A 45 -9.60 -20.00 5.76
C LYS A 45 -8.13 -19.96 6.19
N ASN A 46 -7.40 -18.90 5.76
CA ASN A 46 -5.97 -18.68 5.99
C ASN A 46 -4.99 -19.63 5.28
N GLU A 47 -5.46 -20.43 4.33
CA GLU A 47 -4.58 -21.26 3.52
C GLU A 47 -3.73 -20.40 2.57
N PHE A 48 -4.31 -19.34 2.00
CA PHE A 48 -3.59 -18.38 1.16
C PHE A 48 -3.21 -17.15 1.94
N LYS A 49 -1.94 -16.81 1.87
CA LYS A 49 -1.36 -15.58 2.43
C LYS A 49 -0.71 -14.78 1.31
N THR A 50 -1.05 -13.52 1.24
CA THR A 50 -0.65 -12.63 0.14
C THR A 50 0.20 -11.49 0.67
N LYS A 51 1.35 -11.85 1.28
CA LYS A 51 2.27 -10.85 1.81
C LYS A 51 2.87 -10.04 0.65
N MET A 52 2.44 -8.80 0.52
CA MET A 52 3.01 -7.83 -0.41
C MET A 52 3.09 -6.45 0.23
N ILE A 53 3.95 -5.61 -0.32
CA ILE A 53 4.07 -4.21 0.07
C ILE A 53 3.50 -3.36 -1.06
N ILE A 54 2.56 -2.48 -0.72
CA ILE A 54 2.06 -1.46 -1.62
C ILE A 54 2.65 -0.13 -1.14
N ARG A 55 3.40 0.52 -2.03
CA ARG A 55 3.95 1.85 -1.80
C ARG A 55 3.12 2.89 -2.52
N THR A 56 2.67 3.91 -1.82
CA THR A 56 1.99 5.06 -2.42
C THR A 56 2.37 6.34 -1.70
N SER A 57 1.96 7.49 -2.23
CA SER A 57 2.26 8.77 -1.60
C SER A 57 1.07 9.73 -1.57
N ILE A 58 1.17 10.69 -0.65
CA ILE A 58 0.31 11.85 -0.49
C ILE A 58 1.18 13.11 -0.46
N GLY A 59 0.55 14.29 -0.57
CA GLY A 59 1.27 15.57 -0.49
C GLY A 59 2.15 15.86 -1.70
N SER A 60 3.20 16.64 -1.45
CA SER A 60 4.15 17.17 -2.42
C SER A 60 3.51 18.09 -3.47
N LYS A 61 3.60 19.38 -3.19
CA LYS A 61 3.20 20.44 -4.12
C LYS A 61 4.39 21.08 -4.83
N ILE A 62 5.60 20.80 -4.37
CA ILE A 62 6.86 21.32 -4.87
C ILE A 62 7.78 20.13 -5.20
N PRO A 63 8.51 20.12 -6.31
CA PRO A 63 8.61 21.14 -7.36
C PRO A 63 7.42 21.16 -8.34
N LEU A 64 6.58 20.13 -8.35
CA LEU A 64 5.43 20.03 -9.25
C LEU A 64 4.14 19.88 -8.45
N HIS A 65 3.22 20.82 -8.62
CA HIS A 65 1.89 20.74 -8.02
C HIS A 65 0.98 19.86 -8.90
N PRO A 66 0.52 18.68 -8.42
CA PRO A 66 -0.27 17.75 -9.22
C PRO A 66 -1.76 18.12 -9.30
N HIS A 67 -2.12 19.33 -8.92
CA HIS A 67 -3.49 19.86 -8.81
C HIS A 67 -4.39 18.99 -7.89
N CYS A 68 -5.65 19.39 -7.77
CA CYS A 68 -6.62 18.72 -6.87
C CYS A 68 -6.85 17.25 -7.21
N GLN A 69 -6.59 16.85 -8.45
CA GLN A 69 -6.82 15.49 -8.92
C GLN A 69 -5.90 14.44 -8.27
N HIS A 70 -4.69 14.83 -7.83
CA HIS A 70 -3.67 13.87 -7.40
C HIS A 70 -3.04 14.16 -6.03
N ILE A 71 -3.70 14.97 -5.19
CA ILE A 71 -3.23 15.29 -3.83
C ILE A 71 -4.07 14.67 -2.72
N GLY A 72 -5.11 13.90 -3.06
CA GLY A 72 -6.02 13.31 -2.09
C GLY A 72 -5.35 12.29 -1.16
N ASP A 73 -5.73 12.33 0.10
CA ASP A 73 -5.39 11.29 1.08
C ASP A 73 -6.61 10.41 1.34
N PHE A 74 -6.57 9.19 0.86
CA PHE A 74 -7.64 8.22 1.04
C PHE A 74 -7.32 7.17 2.12
N THR A 75 -6.28 7.39 2.91
CA THR A 75 -5.81 6.45 3.95
C THR A 75 -6.93 6.00 4.88
N PHE A 76 -7.72 6.93 5.39
CA PHE A 76 -8.82 6.62 6.31
C PHE A 76 -9.92 5.79 5.62
N ALA A 77 -10.32 6.18 4.42
CA ALA A 77 -11.35 5.46 3.66
C ALA A 77 -10.91 4.02 3.37
N ILE A 78 -9.68 3.85 2.88
CA ILE A 78 -9.15 2.52 2.57
C ILE A 78 -8.97 1.67 3.83
N LYS A 79 -8.57 2.23 4.97
CA LYS A 79 -8.55 1.49 6.25
C LYS A 79 -9.92 0.92 6.62
N LYS A 80 -10.99 1.67 6.36
CA LYS A 80 -12.36 1.19 6.61
C LYS A 80 -12.81 0.12 5.62
N MET A 81 -12.42 0.24 4.37
CA MET A 81 -12.77 -0.73 3.33
C MET A 81 -11.94 -2.01 3.40
N CYS A 82 -10.71 -1.93 3.89
CA CYS A 82 -9.73 -3.03 3.93
C CYS A 82 -9.21 -3.28 5.36
N PRO A 83 -10.05 -3.79 6.28
CA PRO A 83 -9.68 -3.98 7.68
C PRO A 83 -8.61 -5.06 7.91
N ASN A 84 -8.40 -5.95 6.95
CA ASN A 84 -7.41 -7.03 7.05
C ASN A 84 -6.02 -6.63 6.56
N LEU A 85 -5.88 -5.47 5.92
CA LEU A 85 -4.60 -4.91 5.51
C LEU A 85 -4.01 -4.02 6.60
N ASP A 86 -2.69 -3.98 6.67
CA ASP A 86 -1.98 -3.00 7.50
C ASP A 86 -1.68 -1.75 6.67
N ILE A 87 -2.16 -0.58 7.12
CA ILE A 87 -1.98 0.67 6.37
C ILE A 87 -1.30 1.68 7.29
N ILE A 88 -0.07 2.03 6.95
CA ILE A 88 0.81 2.87 7.75
C ILE A 88 1.09 4.17 6.99
N ARG A 89 0.72 5.30 7.58
CA ARG A 89 1.17 6.61 7.13
C ARG A 89 2.55 6.89 7.68
N LEU A 90 3.45 7.30 6.81
CA LEU A 90 4.83 7.62 7.16
C LEU A 90 4.97 9.14 7.35
N ASP A 91 4.34 9.63 8.43
CA ASP A 91 4.28 11.05 8.78
C ASP A 91 5.57 11.58 9.43
N ASP A 92 6.47 10.68 9.83
CA ASP A 92 7.76 10.98 10.42
C ASP A 92 8.88 10.30 9.61
N PRO A 93 9.88 11.03 9.13
CA PRO A 93 11.02 10.44 8.42
C PRO A 93 11.73 9.32 9.19
N ASN A 94 11.77 9.41 10.52
CA ASN A 94 12.46 8.44 11.37
C ASN A 94 11.80 7.05 11.36
N ILE A 95 10.52 6.96 11.07
CA ILE A 95 9.81 5.66 11.04
C ILE A 95 9.84 4.99 9.66
N ILE A 96 10.33 5.64 8.61
CA ILE A 96 10.26 5.13 7.24
C ILE A 96 10.99 3.79 7.15
N PHE A 97 12.27 3.75 7.49
CA PHE A 97 13.09 2.53 7.39
C PHE A 97 12.52 1.39 8.24
N SER A 98 12.15 1.68 9.48
CA SER A 98 11.61 0.68 10.41
C SER A 98 10.28 0.10 9.92
N SER A 99 9.42 0.93 9.31
CA SER A 99 8.12 0.50 8.76
C SER A 99 8.30 -0.41 7.54
N TYR A 100 9.19 -0.09 6.62
CA TYR A 100 9.53 -0.98 5.50
C TYR A 100 10.13 -2.30 5.98
N LYS A 101 11.08 -2.25 6.92
CA LYS A 101 11.69 -3.45 7.50
C LYS A 101 10.65 -4.33 8.20
N LYS A 102 9.72 -3.73 8.95
CA LYS A 102 8.61 -4.43 9.59
C LYS A 102 7.70 -5.09 8.55
N ALA A 103 7.29 -4.35 7.52
CA ALA A 103 6.44 -4.89 6.46
C ALA A 103 7.10 -6.06 5.73
N LEU A 104 8.39 -5.96 5.42
CA LEU A 104 9.17 -7.01 4.75
C LEU A 104 9.32 -8.27 5.63
N ASN A 105 9.56 -8.10 6.93
CA ASN A 105 9.89 -9.21 7.84
C ASN A 105 8.68 -9.80 8.58
N ARG A 106 7.46 -9.29 8.33
CA ARG A 106 6.28 -9.81 9.03
C ARG A 106 6.02 -11.28 8.74
N LYS A 107 5.59 -11.99 9.78
CA LYS A 107 5.38 -13.45 9.74
C LYS A 107 3.90 -13.84 9.60
N ASP A 108 2.98 -12.92 9.81
CA ASP A 108 1.54 -13.17 9.79
C ASP A 108 0.96 -13.31 8.37
N GLY A 109 1.77 -13.02 7.34
CA GLY A 109 1.37 -13.12 5.93
C GLY A 109 0.45 -12.00 5.45
N LYS A 110 0.19 -10.96 6.25
CA LYS A 110 -0.61 -9.81 5.85
C LYS A 110 0.16 -8.89 4.92
N SER A 111 -0.57 -8.25 4.01
CA SER A 111 -0.05 -7.19 3.16
C SER A 111 -0.04 -5.85 3.89
N THR A 112 0.89 -4.99 3.49
CA THR A 112 1.06 -3.66 4.08
C THR A 112 1.03 -2.59 3.00
N ILE A 113 0.23 -1.54 3.22
CA ILE A 113 0.26 -0.32 2.41
C ILE A 113 1.08 0.72 3.18
N LEU A 114 2.16 1.20 2.58
CA LEU A 114 3.00 2.26 3.11
C LEU A 114 2.69 3.55 2.36
N VAL A 115 2.18 4.53 3.10
CA VAL A 115 1.75 5.83 2.55
C VAL A 115 2.81 6.86 2.88
N GLU A 116 3.64 7.18 1.91
CA GLU A 116 4.72 8.15 2.06
C GLU A 116 4.19 9.59 1.97
N TYR A 117 4.86 10.49 2.63
CA TYR A 117 4.60 11.91 2.50
C TYR A 117 5.59 12.52 1.51
N GLY A 118 5.11 12.89 0.35
CA GLY A 118 5.95 13.31 -0.77
C GLY A 118 6.83 14.54 -0.49
N ASP A 119 6.42 15.38 0.46
CA ASP A 119 7.21 16.55 0.86
C ASP A 119 8.54 16.17 1.53
N TYR A 120 8.65 14.96 2.07
CA TYR A 120 9.91 14.46 2.67
C TYR A 120 10.95 14.04 1.64
N TYR A 121 10.58 13.83 0.38
CA TYR A 121 11.54 13.42 -0.66
C TYR A 121 12.63 14.46 -0.93
N ASN A 122 12.36 15.72 -0.62
CA ASN A 122 13.30 16.83 -0.80
C ASN A 122 13.87 17.34 0.54
N ALA A 123 13.54 16.71 1.67
CA ALA A 123 14.13 17.05 2.95
C ALA A 123 15.60 16.62 2.96
N LYS A 124 16.49 17.60 3.26
CA LYS A 124 17.94 17.38 3.44
C LYS A 124 18.23 17.15 4.92
#